data_38e955f23361b5b0aaf7647fbe6cdb77
#
_entry.id   38e955f23361b5b0aaf7647fbe6cdb77
#
_cell.length_a   1.000
_cell.length_b   1.000
_cell.length_c   1.000
_cell.angle_alpha   90.00
_cell.angle_beta   90.00
_cell.angle_gamma   90.00
#
_symmetry.space_group_name_H-M   'P 1'
#
loop_
_entity.id
_entity.type
_entity.pdbx_description
1 polymer ?
#
loop_
_entity_poly.entity_id
_entity_poly.type
_entity_poly.pdbx_seq_one_letter_code
_entity_poly.pdbx_strand_id
1 'polypeptide(L)'
;MIDARRMEVYTAIFNTRFTKLEETKALILEPTSFDQFLKTSACHFIGDGAEKSCNLYQGEHQFFYPEIYPSSKAVAKLVELKYQSKEFEDVAYFEPYYLKDFVDGKKTP
;
A
#
# COMPACT_ATOMS: atom_id res chain seq x y z
N MET A 1 2.53 1.19 1.75
CA MET A 1 2.94 1.69 0.42
C MET A 1 4.05 0.83 -0.15
N ILE A 2 3.90 0.39 -1.37
CA ILE A 2 4.92 -0.35 -2.10
C ILE A 2 5.33 0.47 -3.32
N ASP A 3 6.63 0.57 -3.57
CA ASP A 3 7.16 1.32 -4.70
C ASP A 3 6.71 0.70 -6.03
N ALA A 4 6.17 1.52 -6.92
CA ALA A 4 5.70 1.11 -8.24
C ALA A 4 6.41 1.86 -9.38
N ARG A 5 7.62 2.35 -9.14
CA ARG A 5 8.48 3.16 -10.01
C ARG A 5 8.07 4.64 -10.09
N ARG A 6 9.07 5.49 -10.35
CA ARG A 6 8.89 6.95 -10.42
C ARG A 6 8.14 7.45 -9.20
N MET A 7 7.13 8.27 -9.37
CA MET A 7 6.32 8.78 -8.28
C MET A 7 5.04 7.97 -8.04
N GLU A 8 4.98 6.74 -8.54
CA GLU A 8 3.83 5.86 -8.33
C GLU A 8 4.10 4.87 -7.20
N VAL A 9 3.04 4.58 -6.45
CA VAL A 9 3.05 3.56 -5.38
C VAL A 9 1.79 2.72 -5.47
N TYR A 10 1.86 1.49 -4.94
CA TYR A 10 0.67 0.73 -4.58
C TYR A 10 0.36 1.05 -3.12
N THR A 11 -0.85 1.48 -2.84
CA THR A 11 -1.19 1.95 -1.51
C THR A 11 -2.60 1.54 -1.09
N ALA A 12 -2.77 1.42 0.21
CA ALA A 12 -4.07 1.29 0.87
C ALA A 12 -4.00 2.09 2.16
N ILE A 13 -5.13 2.54 2.67
CA ILE A 13 -5.20 3.35 3.88
C ILE A 13 -6.01 2.62 4.92
N PHE A 14 -5.47 2.53 6.13
CA PHE A 14 -6.09 1.87 7.27
C PHE A 14 -6.16 2.83 8.46
N ASN A 15 -7.20 2.69 9.28
CA ASN A 15 -7.27 3.39 10.56
C ASN A 15 -6.51 2.61 11.65
N THR A 16 -6.49 3.14 12.87
CA THR A 16 -5.80 2.51 14.00
C THR A 16 -6.40 1.17 14.44
N ARG A 17 -7.60 0.85 13.98
CA ARG A 17 -8.25 -0.44 14.22
C ARG A 17 -8.03 -1.42 13.07
N PHE A 18 -7.14 -1.07 12.13
CA PHE A 18 -6.84 -1.86 10.94
C PHE A 18 -8.03 -2.04 10.00
N THR A 19 -9.01 -1.14 10.08
CA THR A 19 -10.09 -1.08 9.09
C THR A 19 -9.60 -0.33 7.87
N LYS A 20 -9.79 -0.92 6.69
CA LYS A 20 -9.37 -0.29 5.44
C LYS A 20 -10.30 0.88 5.11
N LEU A 21 -9.74 2.08 5.02
CA LEU A 21 -10.47 3.30 4.69
C LEU A 21 -10.50 3.57 3.19
N GLU A 22 -9.48 3.17 2.47
CA GLU A 22 -9.42 3.22 1.01
C GLU A 22 -8.90 1.91 0.47
N GLU A 23 -9.50 1.46 -0.63
CA GLU A 23 -9.09 0.24 -1.30
C GLU A 23 -7.68 0.33 -1.86
N THR A 24 -7.03 -0.81 -1.97
CA THR A 24 -5.71 -0.91 -2.57
C THR A 24 -5.75 -0.42 -4.01
N LYS A 25 -4.87 0.51 -4.35
CA LYS A 25 -4.81 1.10 -5.68
C LYS A 25 -3.39 1.50 -6.05
N ALA A 26 -3.16 1.64 -7.35
CA ALA A 26 -1.97 2.31 -7.86
C ALA A 26 -2.22 3.81 -7.84
N LEU A 27 -1.31 4.58 -7.28
CA LEU A 27 -1.46 6.03 -7.11
C LEU A 27 -0.17 6.73 -7.48
N ILE A 28 -0.29 7.72 -8.37
CA ILE A 28 0.81 8.65 -8.63
C ILE A 28 0.78 9.70 -7.55
N LEU A 29 1.88 9.81 -6.78
CA LEU A 29 1.97 10.71 -5.64
C LEU A 29 2.01 12.16 -6.09
N GLU A 30 1.09 12.94 -5.56
CA GLU A 30 1.04 14.38 -5.73
C GLU A 30 0.98 15.03 -4.35
N PRO A 31 1.35 16.33 -4.22
CA PRO A 31 1.32 17.00 -2.91
C PRO A 31 -0.04 16.95 -2.21
N THR A 32 -1.12 16.85 -2.96
CA THR A 32 -2.49 16.86 -2.45
C THR A 32 -3.11 15.48 -2.26
N SER A 33 -2.40 14.41 -2.63
CA SER A 33 -2.97 13.05 -2.67
C SER A 33 -3.62 12.58 -1.37
N PHE A 34 -3.09 13.01 -0.22
CA PHE A 34 -3.57 12.60 1.09
C PHE A 34 -4.08 13.75 1.94
N ASP A 35 -4.46 14.85 1.34
CA ASP A 35 -4.85 16.08 2.05
C ASP A 35 -5.90 15.85 3.13
N GLN A 36 -6.94 15.09 2.83
CA GLN A 36 -8.02 14.86 3.78
C GLN A 36 -7.56 14.14 5.05
N PHE A 37 -6.51 13.32 4.95
CA PHE A 37 -5.95 12.60 6.09
C PHE A 37 -4.88 13.42 6.80
N LEU A 38 -4.04 14.14 6.06
CA LEU A 38 -2.95 14.93 6.60
C LEU A 38 -3.43 16.10 7.46
N LYS A 39 -4.60 16.66 7.13
CA LYS A 39 -5.17 17.80 7.84
C LYS A 39 -5.81 17.44 9.17
N THR A 40 -6.23 16.19 9.32
CA THR A 40 -7.06 15.78 10.46
C THR A 40 -6.43 14.75 11.37
N SER A 41 -5.37 14.08 10.94
CA SER A 41 -4.81 12.94 11.66
C SER A 41 -3.30 12.87 11.53
N ALA A 42 -2.66 12.23 12.53
CA ALA A 42 -1.30 11.75 12.35
C ALA A 42 -1.30 10.63 11.31
N CYS A 43 -0.33 10.64 10.40
CA CYS A 43 -0.24 9.68 9.32
C CYS A 43 1.08 8.93 9.37
N HIS A 44 1.00 7.62 9.27
CA HIS A 44 2.15 6.73 9.22
C HIS A 44 2.26 6.13 7.83
N PHE A 45 3.35 6.43 7.14
CA PHE A 45 3.63 5.95 5.79
C PHE A 45 4.58 4.76 5.89
N ILE A 46 4.09 3.57 5.60
CA ILE A 46 4.79 2.31 5.86
C ILE A 46 5.07 1.60 4.54
N GLY A 47 6.29 1.09 4.39
CA GLY A 47 6.73 0.34 3.23
C GLY A 47 7.77 1.09 2.40
N ASP A 48 8.33 0.42 1.40
CA ASP A 48 9.41 1.01 0.59
C ASP A 48 8.97 2.22 -0.24
N GLY A 49 7.68 2.34 -0.54
CA GLY A 49 7.12 3.54 -1.18
C GLY A 49 7.12 4.78 -0.28
N ALA A 50 7.30 4.61 1.03
CA ALA A 50 7.30 5.74 1.97
C ALA A 50 8.53 6.66 1.79
N GLU A 51 9.63 6.14 1.28
CA GLU A 51 10.84 6.95 1.05
C GLU A 51 10.56 8.11 0.11
N LYS A 52 9.94 7.85 -1.03
CA LYS A 52 9.61 8.92 -1.99
C LYS A 52 8.50 9.85 -1.49
N SER A 53 7.70 9.40 -0.53
CA SER A 53 6.65 10.21 0.10
C SER A 53 7.21 11.24 1.07
N CYS A 54 8.37 10.99 1.64
CA CYS A 54 8.99 11.81 2.67
C CYS A 54 9.14 13.27 2.26
N ASN A 55 9.53 13.51 1.01
CA ASN A 55 9.75 14.87 0.50
C ASN A 55 8.45 15.62 0.19
N LEU A 56 7.36 14.90 -0.08
CA LEU A 56 6.07 15.49 -0.44
C LEU A 56 5.22 15.83 0.78
N TYR A 57 5.32 15.03 1.84
CA TYR A 57 4.37 15.08 2.96
C TYR A 57 5.04 15.37 4.30
N GLN A 58 6.05 16.21 4.31
CA GLN A 58 6.72 16.61 5.55
C GLN A 58 5.79 17.40 6.46
N GLY A 59 5.84 17.09 7.78
CA GLY A 59 5.05 17.77 8.78
C GLY A 59 5.25 17.15 10.15
N GLU A 60 4.73 17.81 11.19
CA GLU A 60 4.95 17.40 12.58
C GLU A 60 4.24 16.07 12.93
N HIS A 61 3.20 15.73 12.20
CA HIS A 61 2.38 14.55 12.48
C HIS A 61 2.45 13.50 11.38
N GLN A 62 3.47 13.56 10.53
CA GLN A 62 3.73 12.59 9.49
C GLN A 62 4.98 11.79 9.84
N PHE A 63 4.85 10.46 9.80
CA PHE A 63 5.91 9.52 10.17
C PHE A 63 6.15 8.56 9.02
N PHE A 64 7.43 8.25 8.73
CA PHE A 64 7.81 7.49 7.55
C PHE A 64 8.67 6.29 7.96
N TYR A 65 8.30 5.11 7.46
CA TYR A 65 8.94 3.82 7.79
C TYR A 65 9.30 3.07 6.51
N PRO A 66 10.26 3.57 5.72
CA PRO A 66 10.60 2.96 4.43
C PRO A 66 11.31 1.61 4.55
N GLU A 67 11.86 1.29 5.73
CA GLU A 67 12.57 0.04 6.00
C GLU A 67 11.64 -1.12 6.39
N ILE A 68 10.34 -0.88 6.50
CA ILE A 68 9.39 -1.96 6.80
C ILE A 68 8.96 -2.61 5.48
N TYR A 69 9.36 -3.86 5.30
CA TYR A 69 9.06 -4.64 4.11
C TYR A 69 8.01 -5.71 4.39
N PRO A 70 7.28 -6.18 3.35
CA PRO A 70 6.45 -7.36 3.51
C PRO A 70 7.28 -8.54 4.04
N SER A 71 6.71 -9.29 4.97
CA SER A 71 7.42 -10.42 5.57
C SER A 71 6.53 -11.66 5.60
N SER A 72 7.17 -12.83 5.49
CA SER A 72 6.45 -14.09 5.59
C SER A 72 5.85 -14.29 6.98
N LYS A 73 6.45 -13.71 8.03
CA LYS A 73 5.91 -13.75 9.39
C LYS A 73 4.57 -13.00 9.47
N ALA A 74 4.46 -11.83 8.84
CA ALA A 74 3.21 -11.08 8.79
C ALA A 74 2.17 -11.79 7.93
N VAL A 75 2.56 -12.34 6.79
CA VAL A 75 1.69 -13.14 5.91
C VAL A 75 1.15 -14.35 6.66
N ALA A 76 1.98 -15.04 7.45
CA ALA A 76 1.56 -16.21 8.23
C ALA A 76 0.43 -15.87 9.20
N LYS A 77 0.48 -14.71 9.86
CA LYS A 77 -0.59 -14.25 10.75
C LYS A 77 -1.89 -14.00 10.01
N LEU A 78 -1.83 -13.38 8.85
CA LEU A 78 -3.02 -13.11 8.02
C LEU A 78 -3.62 -14.40 7.48
N VAL A 79 -2.78 -15.33 7.05
CA VAL A 79 -3.20 -16.65 6.56
C VAL A 79 -3.91 -17.43 7.65
N GLU A 80 -3.37 -17.42 8.88
CA GLU A 80 -4.00 -18.10 10.00
C GLU A 80 -5.39 -17.53 10.30
N LEU A 81 -5.56 -16.21 10.28
CA LEU A 81 -6.86 -15.58 10.47
C LEU A 81 -7.87 -16.02 9.39
N LYS A 82 -7.45 -16.06 8.14
CA LYS A 82 -8.29 -16.53 7.04
C LYS A 82 -8.63 -18.01 7.17
N TYR A 83 -7.68 -18.83 7.59
CA TYR A 83 -7.92 -20.25 7.84
C TYR A 83 -8.97 -20.45 8.95
N GLN A 84 -8.87 -19.72 10.05
CA GLN A 84 -9.82 -19.80 11.15
C GLN A 84 -11.24 -19.35 10.74
N SER A 85 -11.35 -18.37 9.85
CA SER A 85 -12.64 -17.93 9.31
C SER A 85 -13.11 -18.73 8.11
N LYS A 86 -12.37 -19.77 7.72
CA LYS A 86 -12.66 -20.65 6.57
C LYS A 86 -12.76 -19.93 5.23
N GLU A 87 -11.99 -18.87 5.08
CA GLU A 87 -11.86 -18.13 3.81
C GLU A 87 -10.76 -18.75 2.97
N PHE A 88 -11.15 -19.61 2.03
CA PHE A 88 -10.22 -20.32 1.15
C PHE A 88 -10.40 -19.87 -0.29
N GLU A 89 -9.28 -19.86 -1.03
CA GLU A 89 -9.31 -19.60 -2.46
C GLU A 89 -9.64 -20.88 -3.24
N ASP A 90 -10.24 -20.70 -4.41
CA ASP A 90 -10.42 -21.81 -5.36
C ASP A 90 -9.09 -22.04 -6.09
N VAL A 91 -8.45 -23.16 -5.82
CA VAL A 91 -7.13 -23.50 -6.35
C VAL A 91 -7.13 -23.52 -7.88
N ALA A 92 -8.25 -23.85 -8.52
CA ALA A 92 -8.35 -23.92 -9.98
C ALA A 92 -8.35 -22.51 -10.64
N TYR A 93 -8.80 -21.50 -9.93
CA TYR A 93 -8.99 -20.15 -10.48
C TYR A 93 -8.18 -19.07 -9.79
N PHE A 94 -7.44 -19.42 -8.72
CA PHE A 94 -6.63 -18.46 -8.00
C PHE A 94 -5.49 -17.94 -8.86
N GLU A 95 -5.33 -16.62 -8.87
CA GLU A 95 -4.19 -15.95 -9.49
C GLU A 95 -3.73 -14.79 -8.61
N PRO A 96 -2.48 -14.31 -8.76
CA PRO A 96 -2.03 -13.11 -8.05
C PRO A 96 -2.89 -11.91 -8.42
N TYR A 97 -3.09 -10.99 -7.46
CA TYR A 97 -3.84 -9.77 -7.70
C TYR A 97 -2.96 -8.74 -8.41
N TYR A 98 -3.21 -8.57 -9.70
CA TYR A 98 -2.51 -7.60 -10.51
C TYR A 98 -3.29 -6.28 -10.53
N LEU A 99 -2.75 -5.26 -9.84
CA LEU A 99 -3.36 -3.92 -9.80
C LEU A 99 -3.22 -3.17 -11.12
N LYS A 100 -2.21 -3.53 -11.91
CA LYS A 100 -1.95 -2.94 -13.22
C LYS A 100 -1.75 -4.06 -14.22
N ASP A 101 -2.23 -3.82 -15.45
CA ASP A 101 -1.97 -4.72 -16.54
C ASP A 101 -0.48 -4.74 -16.89
N PHE A 102 0.00 -5.87 -17.39
CA PHE A 102 1.35 -5.98 -17.90
C PHE A 102 1.50 -5.00 -19.08
N VAL A 103 2.42 -4.06 -18.91
CA VAL A 103 2.79 -3.14 -19.99
C VAL A 103 4.06 -3.69 -20.62
N ASP A 104 3.95 -4.20 -21.84
CA ASP A 104 5.11 -4.61 -22.64
C ASP A 104 6.06 -3.42 -22.73
N GLY A 105 7.35 -3.63 -22.54
CA GLY A 105 8.37 -2.58 -22.41
C GLY A 105 8.53 -1.63 -23.61
N LYS A 106 7.52 -1.53 -24.44
CA LYS A 106 7.46 -0.51 -25.48
C LYS A 106 7.22 0.83 -24.83
N LYS A 107 8.23 1.69 -24.91
CA LYS A 107 8.05 3.09 -24.53
C LYS A 107 6.90 3.65 -25.34
N THR A 108 5.83 4.03 -24.67
CA THR A 108 4.83 4.92 -25.25
C THR A 108 5.53 6.23 -25.59
N PRO A 109 5.38 6.73 -26.80
CA PRO A 109 5.94 8.02 -27.15
C PRO A 109 5.38 9.15 -26.32
#